data_84c2a182fbf340f1752b7f71a3541a5d
#
_entry.id   84c2a182fbf340f1752b7f71a3541a5d
#
_cell.length_a   1.000
_cell.length_b   1.000
_cell.length_c   1.000
_cell.angle_alpha   90.00
_cell.angle_beta   90.00
_cell.angle_gamma   90.00
#
_symmetry.space_group_name_H-M   'P 1'
#
loop_
_entity.id
_entity.type
_entity.pdbx_description
1 polymer ?
#
loop_
_entity_poly.entity_id
_entity_poly.type
_entity_poly.pdbx_seq_one_letter_code
_entity_poly.pdbx_strand_id
1 'polypeptide(L)' 'MRIKTSNGSIINVNKIQRSITIEGIEFGSDCQALVSKHQDGTGTITLVFDGKIV' A
#
# COMPACT_ATOMS: atom_id res chain seq x y z
N MET A 1 -4.55 4.55 5.34
CA MET A 1 -3.23 5.17 5.55
C MET A 1 -2.67 5.61 4.21
N ARG A 2 -2.09 6.78 4.18
CA ARG A 2 -1.52 7.36 2.96
C ARG A 2 -0.09 7.77 3.24
N ILE A 3 0.83 7.36 2.39
CA ILE A 3 2.24 7.75 2.51
C ILE A 3 2.74 8.36 1.20
N LYS A 4 3.75 9.20 1.34
CA LYS A 4 4.52 9.71 0.21
C LYS A 4 5.93 9.11 0.31
N THR A 5 6.33 8.38 -0.72
CA THR A 5 7.65 7.74 -0.74
C THR A 5 8.76 8.76 -0.95
N SER A 6 10.01 8.32 -0.79
CA SER A 6 11.17 9.20 -1.01
C SER A 6 11.25 9.72 -2.45
N ASN A 7 10.67 9.01 -3.42
CA ASN A 7 10.60 9.44 -4.81
C ASN A 7 9.36 10.28 -5.12
N GLY A 8 8.53 10.58 -4.11
CA GLY A 8 7.34 11.38 -4.29
C GLY A 8 6.09 10.63 -4.72
N SER A 9 6.13 9.31 -4.78
CA SER A 9 4.96 8.50 -5.11
C SER A 9 3.97 8.48 -3.95
N ILE A 10 2.67 8.56 -4.26
CA ILE A 10 1.62 8.51 -3.26
C ILE A 10 1.01 7.10 -3.25
N ILE A 11 1.03 6.46 -2.08
CA ILE A 11 0.42 5.16 -1.86
C ILE A 11 -0.64 5.33 -0.79
N ASN A 12 -1.85 4.87 -1.09
CA ASN A 12 -2.98 4.93 -0.16
C ASN A 12 -3.53 3.53 0.08
N VAL A 13 -3.64 3.15 1.35
CA VAL A 13 -4.26 1.90 1.77
C VAL A 13 -5.50 2.22 2.57
N ASN A 14 -6.66 1.80 2.06
CA ASN A 14 -7.93 1.94 2.73
C ASN A 14 -8.40 0.56 3.20
N LYS A 15 -8.24 0.29 4.51
CA LYS A 15 -8.57 -1.02 5.07
C LYS A 15 -10.07 -1.28 5.11
N ILE A 16 -10.89 -0.24 5.23
CA ILE A 16 -12.33 -0.37 5.30
C ILE A 16 -12.87 -0.81 3.94
N GLN A 17 -12.42 -0.19 2.87
CA GLN A 17 -12.83 -0.51 1.50
C GLN A 17 -11.98 -1.61 0.87
N ARG A 18 -10.92 -2.05 1.56
CA ARG A 18 -9.95 -3.04 1.06
C ARG A 18 -9.38 -2.64 -0.29
N SER A 19 -9.08 -1.36 -0.44
CA SER A 19 -8.51 -0.81 -1.68
C SER A 19 -7.10 -0.31 -1.44
N ILE A 20 -6.25 -0.50 -2.45
CA ILE A 20 -4.88 -0.04 -2.45
C ILE A 20 -4.68 0.73 -3.74
N THR A 21 -4.23 1.98 -3.63
CA THR A 21 -3.91 2.79 -4.81
C THR A 21 -2.44 3.20 -4.77
N ILE A 22 -1.79 3.12 -5.93
CA ILE A 22 -0.42 3.59 -6.12
C ILE A 22 -0.46 4.54 -7.30
N GLU A 23 -0.08 5.79 -7.10
CA GLU A 23 -0.13 6.84 -8.13
C GLU A 23 -1.54 6.93 -8.78
N GLY A 24 -2.58 6.78 -7.95
CA GLY A 24 -3.96 6.82 -8.44
C GLY A 24 -4.45 5.56 -9.14
N ILE A 25 -3.58 4.56 -9.31
CA ILE A 25 -3.96 3.29 -9.93
C ILE A 25 -4.41 2.34 -8.84
N GLU A 26 -5.63 1.82 -8.96
CA GLU A 26 -6.20 0.90 -7.98
C GLU A 26 -5.75 -0.52 -8.24
N PHE A 27 -5.34 -1.21 -7.17
CA PHE A 27 -4.98 -2.63 -7.20
C PHE A 27 -6.14 -3.44 -6.63
N GLY A 28 -6.38 -4.61 -7.21
CA GLY A 28 -7.51 -5.44 -6.86
C GLY A 28 -7.34 -6.19 -5.56
N SER A 29 -8.28 -7.12 -5.32
CA SER A 29 -8.41 -7.86 -4.06
C SER A 29 -7.34 -8.94 -3.85
N ASP A 30 -6.49 -9.19 -4.82
CA ASP A 30 -5.42 -10.18 -4.76
C ASP A 30 -4.13 -9.65 -4.12
N CYS A 31 -4.16 -8.43 -3.63
CA CYS A 31 -3.02 -7.79 -2.98
C CYS A 31 -3.32 -7.56 -1.51
N GLN A 32 -2.39 -7.94 -0.63
CA GLN A 32 -2.46 -7.62 0.79
C GLN A 32 -1.51 -6.49 1.10
N ALA A 33 -1.92 -5.61 2.02
CA ALA A 33 -1.06 -4.54 2.50
C ALA A 33 -0.78 -4.73 3.98
N LEU A 34 0.51 -4.73 4.33
CA LEU A 34 0.98 -4.69 5.71
C LEU A 34 1.42 -3.26 6.01
N VAL A 35 0.88 -2.68 7.06
CA VAL A 35 1.08 -1.27 7.38
C VAL A 35 1.75 -1.17 8.75
N SER A 36 2.83 -0.39 8.82
CA SER A 36 3.51 -0.10 10.07
C SER A 36 3.68 1.41 10.22
N LYS A 37 3.20 1.96 11.32
CA LYS A 37 3.38 3.38 11.66
C LYS A 37 4.52 3.51 12.65
N HIS A 38 5.42 4.47 12.40
CA HIS A 38 6.54 4.76 13.27
C HIS A 38 6.23 5.99 14.15
N GLN A 39 6.97 6.14 15.26
CA GLN A 39 6.71 7.22 16.21
C GLN A 39 7.11 8.60 15.69
N ASP A 40 7.98 8.64 14.68
CA ASP A 40 8.51 9.89 14.14
C ASP A 40 7.64 10.50 13.02
N GLY A 41 6.43 9.99 12.82
CA GLY A 41 5.52 10.45 11.77
C GLY A 41 5.73 9.80 10.42
N THR A 42 6.66 8.85 10.30
CA THR A 42 6.85 8.06 9.10
C THR A 42 6.07 6.75 9.17
N GLY A 43 6.05 5.99 8.09
CA GLY A 43 5.40 4.70 8.04
C GLY A 43 5.93 3.84 6.92
N THR A 44 5.64 2.55 6.99
CA THR A 44 6.00 1.58 5.96
C THR A 44 4.77 0.86 5.48
N ILE A 45 4.64 0.70 4.17
CA ILE A 45 3.60 -0.12 3.55
C ILE A 45 4.31 -1.22 2.77
N THR A 46 3.97 -2.48 3.07
CA THR A 46 4.47 -3.64 2.35
C THR A 46 3.32 -4.28 1.61
N LEU A 47 3.49 -4.49 0.30
CA LEU A 47 2.48 -5.12 -0.54
C LEU A 47 2.88 -6.56 -0.82
N VAL A 48 1.92 -7.47 -0.74
CA VAL A 48 2.14 -8.90 -0.96
C VAL A 48 1.15 -9.39 -2.01
N PHE A 49 1.68 -10.01 -3.05
CA PHE A 49 0.89 -10.65 -4.11
C PHE A 49 1.24 -12.14 -4.13
N ASP A 50 0.23 -12.97 -4.11
CA ASP A 50 0.40 -14.42 -4.26
C ASP A 50 -0.20 -14.85 -5.59
N GLY A 51 0.47 -15.78 -6.28
CA GLY A 51 -0.03 -16.27 -7.55
C GLY A 51 0.81 -17.42 -8.10
N LYS A 52 0.43 -17.90 -9.27
CA LYS A 52 1.18 -18.92 -9.97
C LYS A 52 2.29 -18.29 -10.78
N ILE A 53 3.44 -18.96 -10.81
CA ILE A 53 4.53 -18.60 -11.71
C ILE A 53 4.14 -19.08 -13.11
N VAL A 54 4.13 -18.16 -14.03
CA VAL A 54 3.77 -18.43 -15.43
C VAL A 54 4.94 -18.27 -16.37
#